data_12b5ea744b92f80e4405ee30989b8d4d
#
_entry.id   12b5ea744b92f80e4405ee30989b8d4d
#
_cell.length_a   1.000
_cell.length_b   1.000
_cell.length_c   1.000
_cell.angle_alpha   90.00
_cell.angle_beta   90.00
_cell.angle_gamma   90.00
#
_symmetry.space_group_name_H-M   'P 1'
#
loop_
_entity.id
_entity.type
_entity.pdbx_description
1 polymer ?
#
loop_
_entity_poly.entity_id
_entity_poly.type
_entity_poly.pdbx_seq_one_letter_code
_entity_poly.pdbx_strand_id
1 'polypeptide(L)'
;MSNFQNQINIGFSLDINYVPILINTIYSILQNNSSTIIFYIIVDDDNTSELIQFNLCKTEFLEYKFNIHFKTMELDDKISFENIT
;
A
#
# COMPACT_ATOMS: atom_id res chain seq x y z
N MET A 1 -10.19 -14.20 22.56
CA MET A 1 -10.01 -13.93 22.11
C MET A 1 -9.93 -13.80 20.97
N SER A 2 -9.89 -13.70 20.61
CA SER A 2 -10.03 -13.69 19.25
C SER A 2 -10.06 -12.40 18.62
N ASN A 3 -9.60 -11.42 19.22
CA ASN A 3 -9.72 -10.11 18.70
C ASN A 3 -8.65 -9.76 17.71
N PHE A 4 -7.77 -10.66 17.37
CA PHE A 4 -6.80 -10.35 16.35
C PHE A 4 -7.07 -11.00 15.04
N GLN A 5 -8.00 -11.86 14.96
CA GLN A 5 -8.09 -12.63 13.77
C GLN A 5 -8.60 -11.86 12.60
N ASN A 6 -9.07 -10.65 12.80
CA ASN A 6 -9.59 -9.88 11.69
C ASN A 6 -8.62 -8.83 11.18
N GLN A 7 -7.34 -9.01 11.46
CA GLN A 7 -6.33 -8.08 10.98
C GLN A 7 -5.43 -8.77 9.98
N ILE A 8 -5.28 -8.15 8.81
CA ILE A 8 -4.44 -8.68 7.74
C ILE A 8 -3.38 -7.63 7.41
N ASN A 9 -2.14 -8.05 7.32
CA ASN A 9 -1.02 -7.16 6.98
C ASN A 9 -0.53 -7.51 5.58
N ILE A 10 -0.44 -6.51 4.70
CA ILE A 10 -0.04 -6.72 3.32
C ILE A 10 1.03 -5.70 2.96
N GLY A 11 2.11 -6.18 2.35
CA GLY A 11 3.23 -5.33 1.98
C GLY A 11 3.37 -5.20 0.48
N PHE A 12 3.75 -4.00 0.03
CA PHE A 12 4.03 -3.71 -1.37
C PHE A 12 5.32 -2.92 -1.48
N SER A 13 5.98 -3.07 -2.61
CA SER A 13 7.18 -2.30 -2.92
C SER A 13 7.08 -1.90 -4.39
N LEU A 14 7.13 -0.60 -4.69
CA LEU A 14 6.85 -0.17 -6.06
C LEU A 14 7.43 1.21 -6.36
N ASP A 15 7.52 1.50 -7.65
CA ASP A 15 7.80 2.85 -8.11
C ASP A 15 6.52 3.49 -8.67
N ILE A 16 6.64 4.74 -9.14
CA ILE A 16 5.48 5.53 -9.52
C ILE A 16 4.69 4.91 -10.68
N ASN A 17 5.36 4.13 -11.52
CA ASN A 17 4.70 3.55 -12.69
C ASN A 17 3.67 2.49 -12.33
N TYR A 18 3.79 1.91 -11.14
CA TYR A 18 2.90 0.86 -10.70
C TYR A 18 1.76 1.37 -9.83
N VAL A 19 1.66 2.68 -9.61
CA VAL A 19 0.61 3.23 -8.75
C VAL A 19 -0.79 2.85 -9.25
N PRO A 20 -1.13 2.97 -10.56
CA PRO A 20 -2.48 2.59 -10.97
C PRO A 20 -2.82 1.13 -10.67
N ILE A 21 -1.83 0.24 -10.85
CA ILE A 21 -2.03 -1.17 -10.56
C ILE A 21 -2.22 -1.38 -9.06
N LEU A 22 -1.43 -0.68 -8.25
CA LEU A 22 -1.55 -0.77 -6.81
C LEU A 22 -2.93 -0.33 -6.34
N ILE A 23 -3.43 0.78 -6.86
CA ILE A 23 -4.72 1.31 -6.44
C ILE A 23 -5.83 0.29 -6.76
N ASN A 24 -5.80 -0.28 -7.94
CA ASN A 24 -6.77 -1.31 -8.31
C ASN A 24 -6.66 -2.54 -7.42
N THR A 25 -5.44 -2.93 -7.08
CA THR A 25 -5.19 -4.08 -6.21
C THR A 25 -5.74 -3.83 -4.82
N ILE A 26 -5.47 -2.65 -4.27
CA ILE A 26 -5.99 -2.28 -2.94
C ILE A 26 -7.52 -2.31 -2.93
N TYR A 27 -8.14 -1.74 -3.96
CA TYR A 27 -9.59 -1.71 -4.02
C TYR A 27 -10.16 -3.12 -4.06
N SER A 28 -9.56 -4.00 -4.86
CA SER A 28 -9.99 -5.38 -4.96
C SER A 28 -9.86 -6.11 -3.61
N ILE A 29 -8.75 -5.88 -2.91
CA ILE A 29 -8.55 -6.50 -1.61
C ILE A 29 -9.61 -6.03 -0.62
N LEU A 30 -9.89 -4.73 -0.61
CA LEU A 30 -10.87 -4.17 0.32
C LEU A 30 -12.27 -4.67 0.02
N GLN A 31 -12.62 -4.82 -1.25
CA GLN A 31 -13.94 -5.32 -1.64
C GLN A 31 -14.16 -6.77 -1.22
N ASN A 32 -13.10 -7.56 -1.17
CA ASN A 32 -13.24 -8.99 -0.97
C ASN A 32 -12.93 -9.44 0.44
N ASN A 33 -12.68 -8.52 1.35
CA ASN A 33 -12.34 -8.84 2.73
C ASN A 33 -13.12 -7.96 3.69
N SER A 34 -13.63 -8.57 4.75
CA SER A 34 -14.29 -7.81 5.80
C SER A 34 -13.36 -7.53 6.97
N SER A 35 -12.12 -8.02 6.89
CA SER A 35 -11.12 -7.81 7.93
C SER A 35 -10.54 -6.42 7.85
N THR A 36 -9.96 -5.97 8.97
CA THR A 36 -9.16 -4.75 8.96
C THR A 36 -7.85 -5.03 8.26
N ILE A 37 -7.51 -4.20 7.28
CA ILE A 37 -6.29 -4.41 6.48
C ILE A 37 -5.30 -3.31 6.79
N ILE A 38 -4.04 -3.69 6.98
CA ILE A 38 -2.95 -2.76 7.15
C ILE A 38 -2.00 -2.93 5.98
N PHE A 39 -1.82 -1.87 5.20
CA PHE A 39 -0.91 -1.90 4.06
C PHE A 39 0.41 -1.26 4.44
N TYR A 40 1.49 -1.94 4.11
CA TYR A 40 2.85 -1.42 4.30
C TYR A 40 3.44 -1.23 2.91
N ILE A 41 3.72 0.01 2.55
CA ILE A 41 4.13 0.32 1.18
C ILE A 41 5.49 0.97 1.19
N ILE A 42 6.42 0.36 0.47
CA ILE A 42 7.77 0.91 0.28
C ILE A 42 7.80 1.55 -1.09
N VAL A 43 8.15 2.82 -1.15
CA VAL A 43 8.13 3.59 -2.40
C VAL A 43 9.52 4.13 -2.69
N ASP A 44 9.75 4.47 -3.96
CA ASP A 44 11.04 4.98 -4.39
C ASP A 44 11.27 6.44 -3.95
N ASP A 45 10.20 7.23 -3.86
CA ASP A 45 10.33 8.60 -3.34
C ASP A 45 8.99 9.10 -2.82
N ASP A 46 9.01 10.30 -2.23
CA ASP A 46 7.83 10.85 -1.59
C ASP A 46 6.73 11.21 -2.58
N ASN A 47 7.08 11.49 -3.83
CA ASN A 47 6.07 11.79 -4.85
C ASN A 47 5.17 10.59 -5.10
N THR A 48 5.75 9.40 -5.07
CA THR A 48 4.99 8.17 -5.24
C THR A 48 4.00 7.99 -4.11
N SER A 49 4.44 8.18 -2.85
CA SER A 49 3.52 8.03 -1.72
C SER A 49 2.43 9.07 -1.74
N GLU A 50 2.73 10.31 -2.15
CA GLU A 50 1.72 11.36 -2.24
C GLU A 50 0.66 11.01 -3.29
N LEU A 51 1.09 10.47 -4.42
CA LEU A 51 0.14 10.07 -5.45
C LEU A 51 -0.77 8.95 -4.97
N ILE A 52 -0.21 7.98 -4.26
CA ILE A 52 -1.01 6.90 -3.70
C ILE A 52 -2.03 7.46 -2.71
N GLN A 53 -1.61 8.33 -1.81
CA GLN A 53 -2.52 8.91 -0.83
C GLN A 53 -3.62 9.71 -1.50
N PHE A 54 -3.29 10.47 -2.54
CA PHE A 54 -4.27 11.23 -3.27
C PHE A 54 -5.36 10.32 -3.84
N ASN A 55 -4.97 9.21 -4.42
CA ASN A 55 -5.94 8.27 -5.00
C ASN A 55 -6.78 7.57 -3.95
N LEU A 56 -6.21 7.30 -2.78
CA LEU A 56 -6.93 6.61 -1.72
C LEU A 56 -7.89 7.53 -0.96
N CYS A 57 -7.84 8.84 -1.21
CA CYS A 57 -8.79 9.77 -0.62
C CYS A 57 -10.07 9.86 -1.43
N LYS A 58 -10.19 9.14 -2.53
CA LYS A 58 -11.38 9.20 -3.37
C LYS A 58 -12.55 8.48 -2.73
N THR A 59 -13.75 8.83 -3.21
CA THR A 59 -14.99 8.38 -2.59
C THR A 59 -15.10 6.87 -2.48
N GLU A 60 -14.63 6.14 -3.49
CA GLU A 60 -14.79 4.69 -3.50
C GLU A 60 -14.01 4.00 -2.37
N PHE A 61 -13.06 4.71 -1.73
CA PHE A 61 -12.32 4.13 -0.62
C PHE A 61 -12.85 4.52 0.75
N LEU A 62 -13.74 5.50 0.81
CA LEU A 62 -14.17 6.07 2.10
C LEU A 62 -15.00 5.10 2.93
N GLU A 63 -15.64 4.12 2.29
CA GLU A 63 -16.48 3.18 3.02
C GLU A 63 -15.68 2.06 3.64
N TYR A 64 -14.40 1.96 3.34
CA TYR A 64 -13.57 0.87 3.86
C TYR A 64 -12.69 1.35 4.99
N LYS A 65 -12.45 0.45 5.94
CA LYS A 65 -11.53 0.74 7.05
C LYS A 65 -10.22 0.05 6.78
N PHE A 66 -9.17 0.84 6.67
CA PHE A 66 -7.84 0.29 6.49
C PHE A 66 -6.82 1.30 6.97
N ASN A 67 -5.62 0.81 7.25
CA ASN A 67 -4.49 1.64 7.62
C ASN A 67 -3.40 1.48 6.58
N ILE A 68 -2.61 2.52 6.40
CA ILE A 68 -1.55 2.47 5.42
C ILE A 68 -0.31 3.13 6.01
N HIS A 69 0.83 2.49 5.83
CA HIS A 69 2.11 2.98 6.30
C HIS A 69 3.07 3.04 5.12
N PHE A 70 3.75 4.16 4.98
CA PHE A 70 4.69 4.35 3.88
C PHE A 70 6.11 4.40 4.41
N LYS A 71 7.03 3.87 3.62
CA LYS A 71 8.44 4.04 3.84
C LYS A 71 9.08 4.40 2.50
N THR A 72 9.85 5.47 2.48
CA THR A 72 10.62 5.84 1.29
C THR A 72 11.96 5.14 1.36
N MET A 73 12.38 4.52 0.27
CA MET A 73 13.64 3.81 0.22
C MET A 73 14.80 4.79 0.25
N GLU A 74 15.84 4.44 1.03
CA GLU A 74 17.08 5.16 0.99
C GLU A 74 17.91 4.66 -0.18
N LEU A 75 19.00 5.38 -0.49
CA LEU A 75 19.79 5.05 -1.66
C LEU A 75 20.30 3.61 -1.63
N ASP A 76 20.78 3.16 -0.47
CA ASP A 76 21.30 1.80 -0.35
C ASP A 76 20.19 0.77 -0.57
N ASP A 77 19.01 1.06 -0.07
CA ASP A 77 17.86 0.16 -0.28
C ASP A 77 17.51 0.07 -1.75
N LYS A 78 17.57 1.20 -2.47
CA LYS A 78 17.26 1.19 -3.89
C LYS A 78 18.25 0.35 -4.68
N ILE A 79 19.52 0.45 -4.33
CA ILE A 79 20.56 -0.32 -5.01
C ILE A 79 20.31 -1.81 -4.80
N SER A 80 20.03 -2.21 -3.56
CA SER A 80 19.76 -3.59 -3.24
C SER A 80 18.51 -4.10 -3.98
N PHE A 81 17.49 -3.27 -4.03
CA PHE A 81 16.25 -3.64 -4.68
C PHE A 81 16.46 -3.83 -6.19
N GLU A 82 17.21 -2.95 -6.82
CA GLU A 82 17.49 -3.05 -8.24
C GLU A 82 18.31 -4.28 -8.58
N ASN A 83 19.21 -4.65 -7.70
CA ASN A 83 20.03 -5.84 -7.92
C ASN A 83 19.24 -7.13 -7.81
N ILE A 84 18.15 -7.12 -7.08
CA ILE A 84 17.30 -8.29 -6.92
C ILE A 84 16.42 -8.49 -8.15
N THR A 85 16.01 -7.42 -8.76
CA THR A 85 15.15 -7.49 -9.92
C THR A 85 15.94 -7.78 -11.19
#